data_a5d6af93f8844e7e966f36fc30f3ac61
#
_entry.id   a5d6af93f8844e7e966f36fc30f3ac61
#
_cell.length_a   1.000
_cell.length_b   1.000
_cell.length_c   1.000
_cell.angle_alpha   90.00
_cell.angle_beta   90.00
_cell.angle_gamma   90.00
#
_symmetry.space_group_name_H-M   'P 1'
#
loop_
_entity.id
_entity.type
_entity.pdbx_description
1 polymer ?
#
loop_
_entity_poly.entity_id
_entity_poly.type
_entity_poly.pdbx_seq_one_letter_code
_entity_poly.pdbx_strand_id
1 'polypeptide(L)'
;MRLGLPVAVMASSIAVASAQSPAPAPSPAPAAAPSATPSGGAPPYAAENEKYLTALQASIKGKEDLTAKEVFKNLKTLGDVPATRLLRTMQAFTRSLGTKCTHCHVADQWDSEDKEEKQVTRDMMAMTRAINEDYLKKIKALEDDKPSVNCFLCHRGHAHAGEELRPPASPAPAR
;
A
#
# COMPACT_ATOMS: atom_id res chain seq x y z
N MET A 1 -78.82 -45.13 10.08
CA MET A 1 -78.90 -43.81 10.73
C MET A 1 -77.76 -43.65 11.73
N ARG A 2 -76.71 -42.90 11.39
CA ARG A 2 -75.71 -42.46 12.32
C ARG A 2 -75.47 -40.98 12.10
N LEU A 3 -75.87 -40.16 13.10
CA LEU A 3 -75.66 -38.73 13.13
C LEU A 3 -74.22 -38.47 13.48
N GLY A 4 -73.53 -37.76 12.62
CA GLY A 4 -72.17 -37.20 12.92
C GLY A 4 -72.31 -35.76 13.36
N LEU A 5 -71.85 -35.46 14.58
CA LEU A 5 -71.73 -34.09 15.06
C LEU A 5 -70.42 -33.44 14.48
N PRO A 6 -70.45 -32.16 14.11
CA PRO A 6 -69.26 -31.46 13.73
C PRO A 6 -68.52 -30.96 14.99
N VAL A 7 -67.21 -31.25 15.06
CA VAL A 7 -66.31 -30.70 16.07
C VAL A 7 -65.81 -29.35 15.55
N ALA A 8 -66.18 -28.28 16.24
CA ALA A 8 -65.67 -26.94 15.96
C ALA A 8 -64.26 -26.80 16.58
N VAL A 9 -63.23 -26.64 15.73
CA VAL A 9 -61.87 -26.32 16.14
C VAL A 9 -61.76 -24.80 16.27
N MET A 10 -61.69 -24.30 17.51
CA MET A 10 -61.36 -22.90 17.76
C MET A 10 -59.86 -22.70 17.58
N ALA A 11 -59.45 -21.95 16.55
CA ALA A 11 -58.09 -21.52 16.34
C ALA A 11 -57.82 -20.26 17.20
N SER A 12 -57.10 -20.41 18.28
CA SER A 12 -56.57 -19.26 19.07
C SER A 12 -55.38 -18.67 18.37
N SER A 13 -55.54 -17.51 17.80
CA SER A 13 -54.42 -16.71 17.21
C SER A 13 -53.65 -16.02 18.34
N ILE A 14 -52.46 -16.47 18.62
CA ILE A 14 -51.53 -15.79 19.53
C ILE A 14 -50.81 -14.72 18.70
N ALA A 15 -51.13 -13.45 18.96
CA ALA A 15 -50.41 -12.32 18.41
C ALA A 15 -49.06 -12.17 19.14
N VAL A 16 -47.97 -12.52 18.47
CA VAL A 16 -46.61 -12.25 18.94
C VAL A 16 -46.29 -10.79 18.65
N ALA A 17 -46.32 -9.95 19.68
CA ALA A 17 -45.84 -8.58 19.59
C ALA A 17 -44.31 -8.56 19.43
N SER A 18 -43.81 -8.31 18.24
CA SER A 18 -42.39 -8.08 17.99
C SER A 18 -41.96 -6.77 18.60
N ALA A 19 -41.28 -6.83 19.74
CA ALA A 19 -40.59 -5.67 20.30
C ALA A 19 -39.39 -5.31 19.39
N GLN A 20 -39.58 -4.26 18.59
CA GLN A 20 -38.46 -3.67 17.81
C GLN A 20 -37.54 -2.93 18.79
N SER A 21 -36.33 -3.45 19.00
CA SER A 21 -35.27 -2.70 19.68
C SER A 21 -34.96 -1.40 18.91
N PRO A 22 -34.84 -0.26 19.57
CA PRO A 22 -34.48 0.96 18.88
C PRO A 22 -33.08 0.81 18.26
N ALA A 23 -32.96 1.25 17.01
CA ALA A 23 -31.69 1.26 16.30
C ALA A 23 -30.65 2.07 17.08
N PRO A 24 -29.40 1.63 17.19
CA PRO A 24 -28.34 2.41 17.82
C PRO A 24 -28.20 3.76 17.11
N ALA A 25 -28.08 4.83 17.89
CA ALA A 25 -27.84 6.17 17.37
C ALA A 25 -26.54 6.16 16.51
N PRO A 26 -26.52 6.90 15.39
CA PRO A 26 -25.29 6.99 14.57
C PRO A 26 -24.16 7.52 15.42
N SER A 27 -23.05 6.78 15.48
CA SER A 27 -21.80 7.25 16.10
C SER A 27 -21.40 8.58 15.46
N PRO A 28 -20.98 9.58 16.25
CA PRO A 28 -20.44 10.80 15.66
C PRO A 28 -19.29 10.45 14.73
N ALA A 29 -19.36 10.99 13.51
CA ALA A 29 -18.27 10.84 12.55
C ALA A 29 -16.95 11.27 13.21
N PRO A 30 -15.85 10.51 13.03
CA PRO A 30 -14.57 10.93 13.56
C PRO A 30 -14.25 12.32 13.01
N ALA A 31 -13.96 13.26 13.91
CA ALA A 31 -13.51 14.59 13.51
C ALA A 31 -12.35 14.40 12.54
N ALA A 32 -12.46 15.02 11.35
CA ALA A 32 -11.40 14.99 10.36
C ALA A 32 -10.10 15.38 11.05
N ALA A 33 -9.16 14.46 11.12
CA ALA A 33 -7.83 14.75 11.60
C ALA A 33 -7.30 15.92 10.76
N PRO A 34 -6.66 16.93 11.37
CA PRO A 34 -6.08 18.02 10.60
C PRO A 34 -5.17 17.42 9.55
N SER A 35 -5.49 17.64 8.28
CA SER A 35 -4.60 17.31 7.18
C SER A 35 -3.31 18.07 7.45
N ALA A 36 -2.28 17.37 7.90
CA ALA A 36 -0.95 17.94 8.04
C ALA A 36 -0.54 18.37 6.63
N THR A 37 -0.67 19.67 6.37
CA THR A 37 -0.09 20.29 5.19
C THR A 37 1.41 20.05 5.31
N PRO A 38 2.05 19.38 4.34
CA PRO A 38 3.49 19.18 4.42
C PRO A 38 4.12 20.57 4.45
N SER A 39 4.83 20.89 5.51
CA SER A 39 5.63 22.13 5.64
C SER A 39 6.56 22.18 4.43
N GLY A 40 6.32 23.16 3.55
CA GLY A 40 6.72 23.18 2.15
C GLY A 40 8.22 23.41 1.89
N GLY A 41 9.06 22.45 2.25
CA GLY A 41 10.41 22.33 1.72
C GLY A 41 10.54 21.02 0.95
N ALA A 42 11.24 21.02 -0.17
CA ALA A 42 11.58 19.76 -0.85
C ALA A 42 12.34 18.88 0.14
N PRO A 43 12.04 17.56 0.21
CA PRO A 43 12.74 16.68 1.11
C PRO A 43 14.25 16.67 0.82
N PRO A 44 15.11 16.47 1.84
CA PRO A 44 16.58 16.62 1.70
C PRO A 44 17.22 15.71 0.65
N TYR A 45 16.52 14.64 0.27
CA TYR A 45 16.95 13.72 -0.78
C TYR A 45 16.54 14.14 -2.20
N ALA A 46 15.67 15.16 -2.35
CA ALA A 46 15.05 15.48 -3.64
C ALA A 46 16.06 15.95 -4.68
N ALA A 47 16.97 16.86 -4.31
CA ALA A 47 17.95 17.43 -5.25
C ALA A 47 18.94 16.35 -5.76
N GLU A 48 19.38 15.44 -4.91
CA GLU A 48 20.28 14.34 -5.30
C GLU A 48 19.54 13.36 -6.22
N ASN A 49 18.31 13.00 -5.87
CA ASN A 49 17.49 12.09 -6.69
C ASN A 49 17.19 12.68 -8.06
N GLU A 50 16.89 13.99 -8.13
CA GLU A 50 16.63 14.68 -9.39
C GLU A 50 17.85 14.67 -10.30
N LYS A 51 19.05 14.92 -9.75
CA LYS A 51 20.31 14.85 -10.51
C LYS A 51 20.48 13.50 -11.19
N TYR A 52 20.34 12.40 -10.44
CA TYR A 52 20.49 11.05 -10.99
C TYR A 52 19.38 10.69 -11.97
N LEU A 53 18.15 11.07 -11.65
CA LEU A 53 17.02 10.81 -12.54
C LEU A 53 17.18 11.50 -13.88
N THR A 54 17.57 12.77 -13.89
CA THR A 54 17.80 13.56 -15.14
C THR A 54 18.89 12.90 -15.98
N ALA A 55 20.00 12.47 -15.36
CA ALA A 55 21.09 11.78 -16.06
C ALA A 55 20.60 10.44 -16.65
N LEU A 56 19.85 9.66 -15.91
CA LEU A 56 19.30 8.38 -16.38
C LEU A 56 18.27 8.56 -17.48
N GLN A 57 17.40 9.56 -17.37
CA GLN A 57 16.44 9.90 -18.43
C GLN A 57 17.16 10.31 -19.74
N ALA A 58 18.22 11.10 -19.62
CA ALA A 58 19.05 11.45 -20.78
C ALA A 58 19.72 10.23 -21.42
N SER A 59 20.16 9.25 -20.61
CA SER A 59 20.83 8.04 -21.09
C SER A 59 19.92 7.08 -21.86
N ILE A 60 18.60 7.14 -21.60
CA ILE A 60 17.60 6.29 -22.29
C ILE A 60 16.91 7.01 -23.47
N LYS A 61 17.36 8.22 -23.82
CA LYS A 61 16.75 8.98 -24.92
C LYS A 61 16.75 8.16 -26.23
N GLY A 62 15.56 8.03 -26.84
CA GLY A 62 15.34 7.18 -28.01
C GLY A 62 15.19 5.68 -27.72
N LYS A 63 15.17 5.29 -26.45
CA LYS A 63 14.99 3.90 -25.97
C LYS A 63 13.90 3.80 -24.89
N GLU A 64 13.07 4.80 -24.78
CA GLU A 64 12.10 4.99 -23.71
C GLU A 64 11.11 3.81 -23.61
N ASP A 65 10.70 3.29 -24.76
CA ASP A 65 9.71 2.24 -24.89
C ASP A 65 10.32 0.83 -24.98
N LEU A 66 11.65 0.72 -25.12
CA LEU A 66 12.32 -0.58 -25.05
C LEU A 66 12.14 -1.18 -23.65
N THR A 67 12.17 -2.49 -23.56
CA THR A 67 12.11 -3.15 -22.26
C THR A 67 13.33 -2.77 -21.41
N ALA A 68 13.11 -2.64 -20.11
CA ALA A 68 14.18 -2.22 -19.21
C ALA A 68 15.43 -3.16 -19.29
N LYS A 69 15.23 -4.44 -19.52
CA LYS A 69 16.33 -5.43 -19.68
C LYS A 69 17.17 -5.22 -20.94
N GLU A 70 16.62 -4.56 -21.98
CA GLU A 70 17.37 -4.21 -23.18
C GLU A 70 18.22 -2.94 -22.98
N VAL A 71 17.86 -2.11 -22.01
CA VAL A 71 18.50 -0.82 -21.76
C VAL A 71 19.45 -0.85 -20.56
N PHE A 72 19.07 -1.55 -19.51
CA PHE A 72 19.81 -1.62 -18.25
C PHE A 72 20.34 -3.03 -17.99
N LYS A 73 21.43 -3.12 -17.24
CA LYS A 73 22.09 -4.38 -16.91
C LYS A 73 21.59 -4.93 -15.57
N ASN A 74 21.76 -6.24 -15.39
CA ASN A 74 21.55 -6.96 -14.12
C ASN A 74 20.17 -6.74 -13.48
N LEU A 75 19.11 -6.65 -14.29
CA LEU A 75 17.75 -6.57 -13.77
C LEU A 75 17.24 -7.95 -13.38
N LYS A 76 17.03 -8.18 -12.09
CA LYS A 76 16.45 -9.42 -11.54
C LYS A 76 14.92 -9.35 -11.44
N THR A 77 14.38 -8.16 -11.44
CA THR A 77 12.94 -7.87 -11.45
C THR A 77 12.70 -6.66 -12.35
N LEU A 78 11.45 -6.43 -12.76
CA LEU A 78 11.05 -5.27 -13.59
C LEU A 78 11.76 -5.18 -14.96
N GLY A 79 12.35 -6.28 -15.44
CA GLY A 79 13.06 -6.30 -16.73
C GLY A 79 12.14 -6.11 -17.93
N ASP A 80 10.88 -6.56 -17.83
CA ASP A 80 9.93 -6.58 -18.95
C ASP A 80 9.06 -5.31 -19.06
N VAL A 81 9.22 -4.35 -18.13
CA VAL A 81 8.54 -3.05 -18.24
C VAL A 81 9.34 -2.10 -19.15
N PRO A 82 8.72 -1.10 -19.79
CA PRO A 82 9.43 -0.06 -20.53
C PRO A 82 10.47 0.66 -19.66
N ALA A 83 11.58 1.09 -20.25
CA ALA A 83 12.68 1.76 -19.54
C ALA A 83 12.19 3.00 -18.75
N THR A 84 11.31 3.80 -19.35
CA THR A 84 10.66 4.94 -18.65
C THR A 84 9.85 4.49 -17.45
N ARG A 85 9.16 3.35 -17.54
CA ARG A 85 8.36 2.80 -16.45
C ARG A 85 9.25 2.36 -15.29
N LEU A 86 10.41 1.76 -15.58
CA LEU A 86 11.40 1.41 -14.55
C LEU A 86 11.83 2.65 -13.77
N LEU A 87 12.21 3.75 -14.45
CA LEU A 87 12.64 4.97 -13.76
C LEU A 87 11.53 5.57 -12.90
N ARG A 88 10.29 5.58 -13.37
CA ARG A 88 9.13 6.01 -12.57
C ARG A 88 8.92 5.13 -11.34
N THR A 89 9.14 3.83 -11.47
CA THR A 89 9.04 2.89 -10.34
C THR A 89 10.12 3.18 -9.30
N MET A 90 11.37 3.45 -9.72
CA MET A 90 12.44 3.86 -8.80
C MET A 90 12.11 5.17 -8.07
N GLN A 91 11.53 6.16 -8.77
CA GLN A 91 11.03 7.37 -8.11
C GLN A 91 9.92 7.09 -7.10
N ALA A 92 9.00 6.17 -7.42
CA ALA A 92 7.94 5.80 -6.48
C ALA A 92 8.53 5.16 -5.21
N PHE A 93 9.59 4.35 -5.34
CA PHE A 93 10.28 3.79 -4.18
C PHE A 93 10.92 4.88 -3.32
N THR A 94 11.70 5.80 -3.92
CA THR A 94 12.34 6.87 -3.14
C THR A 94 11.32 7.74 -2.40
N ARG A 95 10.18 8.05 -3.02
CA ARG A 95 9.10 8.80 -2.36
C ARG A 95 8.42 8.01 -1.25
N SER A 96 8.18 6.72 -1.49
CA SER A 96 7.51 5.87 -0.50
C SER A 96 8.37 5.60 0.73
N LEU A 97 9.68 5.55 0.55
CA LEU A 97 10.65 5.27 1.59
C LEU A 97 11.35 6.52 2.17
N GLY A 98 11.16 7.68 1.55
CA GLY A 98 11.83 8.91 1.98
C GLY A 98 13.35 8.85 1.83
N THR A 99 13.87 8.12 0.83
CA THR A 99 15.30 7.81 0.70
C THR A 99 15.92 8.38 -0.57
N LYS A 100 17.25 8.42 -0.60
CA LYS A 100 18.05 8.72 -1.78
C LYS A 100 18.15 7.51 -2.71
N CYS A 101 18.43 7.73 -3.99
CA CYS A 101 18.77 6.66 -4.93
C CYS A 101 19.95 5.82 -4.40
N THR A 102 20.91 6.49 -3.79
CA THR A 102 22.12 5.88 -3.20
C THR A 102 21.86 5.07 -1.92
N HIS A 103 20.66 5.04 -1.41
CA HIS A 103 20.28 4.11 -0.34
C HIS A 103 20.35 2.65 -0.83
N CYS A 104 19.78 2.37 -2.01
CA CYS A 104 19.72 1.03 -2.58
C CYS A 104 20.76 0.79 -3.68
N HIS A 105 21.35 1.84 -4.24
CA HIS A 105 22.30 1.75 -5.36
C HIS A 105 23.65 2.35 -5.01
N VAL A 106 24.70 1.81 -5.62
CA VAL A 106 26.00 2.49 -5.68
C VAL A 106 25.93 3.54 -6.78
N ALA A 107 26.30 4.78 -6.48
CA ALA A 107 26.28 5.87 -7.46
C ALA A 107 27.06 5.48 -8.71
N ASP A 108 26.49 5.74 -9.89
CA ASP A 108 27.04 5.44 -11.20
C ASP A 108 27.32 3.94 -11.50
N GLN A 109 27.03 3.05 -10.55
CA GLN A 109 27.09 1.59 -10.68
C GLN A 109 25.70 1.00 -10.39
N TRP A 110 24.70 1.38 -11.18
CA TRP A 110 23.30 1.05 -10.96
C TRP A 110 23.00 -0.45 -11.00
N ASP A 111 23.85 -1.23 -11.65
CA ASP A 111 23.79 -2.68 -11.76
C ASP A 111 24.52 -3.44 -10.63
N SER A 112 25.32 -2.74 -9.77
CA SER A 112 25.97 -3.35 -8.61
C SER A 112 24.96 -3.96 -7.62
N GLU A 113 25.34 -5.08 -7.01
CA GLU A 113 24.57 -5.76 -5.94
C GLU A 113 25.19 -5.54 -4.54
N ASP A 114 26.12 -4.61 -4.38
CA ASP A 114 26.84 -4.38 -3.12
C ASP A 114 25.95 -3.81 -2.00
N LYS A 115 24.73 -3.40 -2.34
CA LYS A 115 23.75 -2.86 -1.40
C LYS A 115 22.66 -3.90 -1.10
N GLU A 116 22.61 -4.35 0.15
CA GLU A 116 21.59 -5.33 0.60
C GLU A 116 20.16 -4.80 0.45
N GLU A 117 19.97 -3.48 0.53
CA GLU A 117 18.69 -2.81 0.37
C GLU A 117 18.03 -3.11 -0.98
N LYS A 118 18.81 -3.43 -2.03
CA LYS A 118 18.25 -3.89 -3.31
C LYS A 118 17.53 -5.22 -3.16
N GLN A 119 18.13 -6.17 -2.42
CA GLN A 119 17.49 -7.46 -2.18
C GLN A 119 16.28 -7.31 -1.26
N VAL A 120 16.41 -6.55 -0.18
CA VAL A 120 15.29 -6.24 0.72
C VAL A 120 14.12 -5.64 -0.08
N THR A 121 14.39 -4.72 -1.00
CA THR A 121 13.34 -4.11 -1.86
C THR A 121 12.66 -5.16 -2.75
N ARG A 122 13.38 -6.12 -3.32
CA ARG A 122 12.80 -7.21 -4.12
C ARG A 122 11.87 -8.09 -3.28
N ASP A 123 12.29 -8.42 -2.07
CA ASP A 123 11.52 -9.25 -1.14
C ASP A 123 10.24 -8.51 -0.69
N MET A 124 10.35 -7.20 -0.41
CA MET A 124 9.19 -6.35 -0.13
C MET A 124 8.23 -6.23 -1.32
N MET A 125 8.74 -6.20 -2.55
CA MET A 125 7.91 -6.25 -3.76
C MET A 125 7.16 -7.58 -3.87
N ALA A 126 7.83 -8.70 -3.57
CA ALA A 126 7.20 -10.02 -3.57
C ALA A 126 6.10 -10.11 -2.50
N MET A 127 6.37 -9.62 -1.29
CA MET A 127 5.39 -9.54 -0.21
C MET A 127 4.17 -8.68 -0.61
N THR A 128 4.41 -7.48 -1.15
CA THR A 128 3.33 -6.58 -1.59
C THR A 128 2.46 -7.24 -2.66
N ARG A 129 3.09 -7.96 -3.59
CA ARG A 129 2.36 -8.72 -4.62
C ARG A 129 1.51 -9.81 -3.98
N ALA A 130 2.06 -10.59 -3.05
CA ALA A 130 1.31 -11.64 -2.36
C ALA A 130 0.10 -11.07 -1.60
N ILE A 131 0.26 -9.94 -0.90
CA ILE A 131 -0.86 -9.27 -0.23
C ILE A 131 -1.96 -8.91 -1.24
N ASN A 132 -1.60 -8.32 -2.37
CA ASN A 132 -2.56 -7.90 -3.39
C ASN A 132 -3.25 -9.10 -4.06
N GLU A 133 -2.48 -10.11 -4.49
CA GLU A 133 -3.00 -11.23 -5.28
C GLU A 133 -3.65 -12.31 -4.41
N ASP A 134 -3.03 -12.65 -3.28
CA ASP A 134 -3.42 -13.82 -2.50
C ASP A 134 -4.40 -13.50 -1.37
N TYR A 135 -4.44 -12.23 -0.93
CA TYR A 135 -5.29 -11.82 0.17
C TYR A 135 -6.36 -10.83 -0.28
N LEU A 136 -6.00 -9.63 -0.76
CA LEU A 136 -6.98 -8.58 -1.05
C LEU A 136 -7.98 -8.98 -2.13
N LYS A 137 -7.53 -9.59 -3.22
CA LYS A 137 -8.44 -10.05 -4.31
C LYS A 137 -9.44 -11.13 -3.87
N LYS A 138 -9.19 -11.80 -2.74
CA LYS A 138 -10.08 -12.85 -2.23
C LYS A 138 -11.18 -12.32 -1.31
N ILE A 139 -11.11 -11.08 -0.89
CA ILE A 139 -12.12 -10.45 -0.02
C ILE A 139 -13.27 -9.94 -0.88
N LYS A 140 -14.30 -10.77 -1.03
CA LYS A 140 -15.44 -10.49 -1.92
C LYS A 140 -16.30 -9.30 -1.50
N ALA A 141 -16.27 -8.91 -0.22
CA ALA A 141 -17.09 -7.84 0.34
C ALA A 141 -16.39 -6.46 0.32
N LEU A 142 -15.21 -6.34 -0.32
CA LEU A 142 -14.63 -5.02 -0.53
C LEU A 142 -15.43 -4.26 -1.60
N GLU A 143 -15.78 -3.03 -1.28
CA GLU A 143 -16.52 -2.14 -2.21
C GLU A 143 -15.63 -1.61 -3.34
N ASP A 144 -14.30 -1.72 -3.22
CA ASP A 144 -13.32 -1.30 -4.22
C ASP A 144 -13.14 -2.41 -5.26
N ASP A 145 -13.36 -2.10 -6.53
CA ASP A 145 -13.16 -3.02 -7.66
C ASP A 145 -11.71 -3.46 -7.83
N LYS A 146 -10.75 -2.68 -7.35
CA LYS A 146 -9.31 -2.92 -7.48
C LYS A 146 -8.53 -2.61 -6.21
N PRO A 147 -8.87 -3.27 -5.10
CA PRO A 147 -8.18 -3.02 -3.84
C PRO A 147 -6.70 -3.34 -3.99
N SER A 148 -5.83 -2.44 -3.55
CA SER A 148 -4.40 -2.65 -3.62
C SER A 148 -3.65 -1.94 -2.50
N VAL A 149 -2.62 -2.60 -1.97
CA VAL A 149 -1.62 -1.98 -1.13
C VAL A 149 -0.39 -1.64 -1.97
N ASN A 150 0.32 -0.61 -1.57
CA ASN A 150 1.58 -0.20 -2.17
C ASN A 150 2.61 0.16 -1.08
N CYS A 151 3.84 0.44 -1.47
CA CYS A 151 4.91 0.75 -0.54
C CYS A 151 4.59 1.94 0.36
N PHE A 152 3.96 3.00 -0.19
CA PHE A 152 3.65 4.21 0.56
C PHE A 152 2.64 3.97 1.68
N LEU A 153 1.70 3.03 1.51
CA LEU A 153 0.69 2.74 2.53
C LEU A 153 1.32 2.33 3.88
N CYS A 154 2.41 1.56 3.82
CA CYS A 154 3.11 1.08 5.02
C CYS A 154 4.29 1.98 5.42
N HIS A 155 5.03 2.53 4.45
CA HIS A 155 6.26 3.26 4.70
C HIS A 155 6.08 4.76 4.92
N ARG A 156 5.09 5.41 4.27
CA ARG A 156 4.72 6.82 4.46
C ARG A 156 5.88 7.81 4.39
N GLY A 157 6.89 7.53 3.58
CA GLY A 157 8.08 8.37 3.46
C GLY A 157 9.21 8.01 4.43
N HIS A 158 9.18 6.83 5.04
CA HIS A 158 10.19 6.32 5.96
C HIS A 158 10.77 4.99 5.48
N ALA A 159 12.08 4.80 5.59
CA ALA A 159 12.73 3.54 5.20
C ALA A 159 12.21 2.35 6.01
N HIS A 160 11.85 2.57 7.26
CA HIS A 160 11.22 1.56 8.12
C HIS A 160 9.72 1.80 8.21
N ALA A 161 8.93 0.79 7.87
CA ALA A 161 7.48 0.88 7.95
C ALA A 161 7.02 1.16 9.39
N GLY A 162 6.06 2.08 9.57
CA GLY A 162 5.51 2.43 10.87
C GLY A 162 6.45 3.24 11.76
N GLU A 163 7.53 3.81 11.21
CA GLU A 163 8.49 4.58 11.99
C GLU A 163 7.83 5.78 12.71
N GLU A 164 6.90 6.45 12.05
CA GLU A 164 6.14 7.56 12.63
C GLU A 164 5.18 7.15 13.78
N LEU A 165 4.88 5.86 13.89
CA LEU A 165 4.05 5.30 14.97
C LEU A 165 4.88 4.85 16.16
N ARG A 166 6.20 4.89 16.06
CA ARG A 166 7.09 4.50 17.16
C ARG A 166 7.05 5.56 18.26
N PRO A 167 6.77 5.18 19.50
CA PRO A 167 6.86 6.14 20.60
C PRO A 167 8.29 6.69 20.69
N PRO A 168 8.45 7.95 21.13
CA PRO A 168 9.77 8.53 21.35
C PRO A 168 10.57 7.60 22.26
N ALA A 169 11.85 7.39 21.92
CA ALA A 169 12.72 6.55 22.73
C ALA A 169 12.70 7.02 24.18
N SER A 170 12.41 6.11 25.12
CA SER A 170 12.50 6.45 26.54
C SER A 170 13.91 6.97 26.83
N PRO A 171 14.03 8.06 27.60
CA PRO A 171 15.36 8.55 27.98
C PRO A 171 16.14 7.41 28.64
N ALA A 172 17.40 7.23 28.22
CA ALA A 172 18.27 6.23 28.81
C ALA A 172 18.35 6.47 30.32
N PRO A 173 18.31 5.41 31.15
CA PRO A 173 18.46 5.57 32.59
C PRO A 173 19.76 6.32 32.88
N ALA A 174 19.66 7.38 33.65
CA ALA A 174 20.83 8.13 34.12
C ALA A 174 21.78 7.17 34.83
N ARG A 175 23.02 7.09 34.37
CA ARG A 175 24.11 6.32 35.01
C ARG A 175 24.65 7.10 36.22
#